data_41ee119c87413ff9bc82914d26c9e805
#
_entry.id   41ee119c87413ff9bc82914d26c9e805
#
_cell.length_a   1.000
_cell.length_b   1.000
_cell.length_c   1.000
_cell.angle_alpha   90.00
_cell.angle_beta   90.00
_cell.angle_gamma   90.00
#
_symmetry.space_group_name_H-M   'P 1'
#
loop_
_entity.id
_entity.type
_entity.pdbx_description
1 polymer ?
#
loop_
_entity_poly.entity_id
_entity_poly.type
_entity_poly.pdbx_seq_one_letter_code
_entity_poly.pdbx_strand_id
1 'polypeptide(L)'
;MKKLAIAFAAIAAFTAPGLAADMPARAPVYQPPAPAYNWTGFWISGGGGGGLWNADSNVVAFPSGLGLTRDQRLGGSGWFGTVGAGWDWQLNSSWVFGIFGDGQFGEIRGSLSDPFNVIEGREKLRDSWAAGVRLGYLVAPNVNSYVNAGYSGSEWSGTTLTSLTGGPSVATTGSFHRDGWFVGGGFENSLNYFGIAAPGWFMKTEYRSAFYDRITLPETIVAGPLTSSSVTFKPWVQTISTSIVYRFNWSGAPVRY
;
A
#
# COMPACT_ATOMS: atom_id res chain seq x y z
N MET A 1 16.06 2.37 -15.77
CA MET A 1 16.91 3.27 -14.94
C MET A 1 16.82 4.74 -15.34
N LYS A 2 16.76 5.12 -16.62
CA LYS A 2 16.65 6.54 -17.04
C LYS A 2 15.34 7.24 -16.67
N LYS A 3 14.23 6.51 -16.50
CA LYS A 3 12.91 7.08 -16.15
C LYS A 3 12.73 7.37 -14.64
N LEU A 4 13.48 6.69 -13.77
CA LEU A 4 13.47 6.97 -12.32
C LEU A 4 14.22 8.26 -11.97
N ALA A 5 15.27 8.59 -12.72
CA ALA A 5 16.05 9.82 -12.52
C ALA A 5 15.25 11.10 -12.81
N ILE A 6 14.27 11.03 -13.71
CA ILE A 6 13.43 12.18 -14.08
C ILE A 6 12.39 12.49 -12.99
N ALA A 7 11.89 11.47 -12.28
CA ALA A 7 10.94 11.67 -11.18
C ALA A 7 11.59 12.33 -9.95
N PHE A 8 12.86 12.01 -9.67
CA PHE A 8 13.63 12.67 -8.58
C PHE A 8 14.03 14.12 -8.92
N ALA A 9 14.31 14.43 -10.20
CA ALA A 9 14.66 15.78 -10.63
C ALA A 9 13.47 16.76 -10.55
N ALA A 10 12.24 16.28 -10.70
CA ALA A 10 11.04 17.12 -10.60
C ALA A 10 10.73 17.58 -9.17
N ILE A 11 11.17 16.84 -8.14
CA ILE A 11 10.99 17.22 -6.73
C ILE A 11 12.03 18.25 -6.28
N ALA A 12 13.21 18.30 -6.90
CA ALA A 12 14.28 19.25 -6.56
C ALA A 12 14.10 20.66 -7.15
N ALA A 13 13.21 20.85 -8.11
CA ALA A 13 13.06 22.13 -8.82
C ALA A 13 12.23 23.19 -8.06
N PHE A 14 11.67 22.88 -6.88
CA PHE A 14 10.83 23.83 -6.11
C PHE A 14 11.57 24.61 -5.01
N THR A 15 12.91 24.59 -4.97
CA THR A 15 13.69 25.27 -3.91
C THR A 15 14.51 26.46 -4.40
N ALA A 16 14.05 27.23 -5.38
CA ALA A 16 14.72 28.47 -5.73
C ALA A 16 14.30 29.60 -4.80
N PRO A 17 15.19 30.22 -4.01
CA PRO A 17 14.86 31.41 -3.24
C PRO A 17 14.64 32.59 -4.17
N GLY A 18 13.42 33.15 -4.19
CA GLY A 18 13.14 34.39 -4.90
C GLY A 18 13.88 35.55 -4.22
N LEU A 19 14.74 36.22 -5.00
CA LEU A 19 15.34 37.49 -4.58
C LEU A 19 14.25 38.59 -4.61
N ALA A 20 13.66 38.87 -3.47
CA ALA A 20 12.76 40.00 -3.31
C ALA A 20 13.55 41.23 -2.89
N ALA A 21 13.38 42.31 -3.68
CA ALA A 21 14.00 43.60 -3.48
C ALA A 21 13.61 44.25 -2.14
N ASP A 22 14.56 44.99 -1.63
CA ASP A 22 14.63 45.78 -0.42
C ASP A 22 13.34 46.55 -0.08
N MET A 23 12.59 46.05 0.87
CA MET A 23 11.63 46.83 1.64
C MET A 23 12.20 47.05 3.05
N PRO A 24 11.99 48.22 3.69
CA PRO A 24 12.48 48.47 5.05
C PRO A 24 11.93 47.42 5.97
N ALA A 25 12.81 46.67 6.61
CA ALA A 25 12.47 45.54 7.48
C ALA A 25 11.60 46.07 8.65
N ARG A 26 10.31 45.83 8.62
CA ARG A 26 9.51 45.82 9.85
C ARG A 26 10.21 44.85 10.80
N ALA A 27 10.46 45.32 12.02
CA ALA A 27 10.99 44.47 13.07
C ALA A 27 10.22 43.14 13.09
N PRO A 28 10.91 41.98 13.08
CA PRO A 28 10.23 40.70 13.08
C PRO A 28 9.29 40.66 14.26
N VAL A 29 7.99 40.56 13.97
CA VAL A 29 7.01 40.26 15.02
C VAL A 29 7.40 38.87 15.52
N TYR A 30 7.90 38.81 16.76
CA TYR A 30 8.18 37.55 17.44
C TYR A 30 6.86 36.76 17.51
N GLN A 31 6.62 35.90 16.55
CA GLN A 31 5.57 34.89 16.68
C GLN A 31 6.11 33.83 17.65
N PRO A 32 5.44 33.61 18.77
CA PRO A 32 5.80 32.47 19.60
C PRO A 32 5.81 31.21 18.74
N PRO A 33 6.82 30.32 18.89
CA PRO A 33 6.86 29.08 18.15
C PRO A 33 5.54 28.35 18.30
N ALA A 34 4.93 27.95 17.19
CA ALA A 34 3.70 27.17 17.22
C ALA A 34 3.89 25.99 18.17
N PRO A 35 2.94 25.72 19.08
CA PRO A 35 3.08 24.65 20.05
C PRO A 35 3.37 23.34 19.30
N ALA A 36 4.49 22.71 19.64
CA ALA A 36 4.90 21.46 19.04
C ALA A 36 3.86 20.39 19.38
N TYR A 37 3.27 19.76 18.37
CA TYR A 37 2.36 18.64 18.56
C TYR A 37 3.13 17.45 19.14
N ASN A 38 2.57 16.81 20.17
CA ASN A 38 3.13 15.57 20.70
C ASN A 38 2.59 14.38 19.90
N TRP A 39 3.48 13.69 19.21
CA TRP A 39 3.14 12.52 18.37
C TRP A 39 2.96 11.23 19.16
N THR A 40 3.28 11.22 20.48
CA THR A 40 3.07 10.04 21.31
C THR A 40 1.58 9.82 21.56
N GLY A 41 1.11 8.60 21.26
CA GLY A 41 -0.25 8.20 21.56
C GLY A 41 -0.86 7.26 20.54
N PHE A 42 -2.07 6.85 20.84
CA PHE A 42 -2.89 5.99 19.99
C PHE A 42 -3.51 6.80 18.84
N TRP A 43 -3.65 6.15 17.70
CA TRP A 43 -4.34 6.72 16.55
C TRP A 43 -5.15 5.67 15.80
N ILE A 44 -6.19 6.13 15.11
CA ILE A 44 -6.98 5.36 14.17
C ILE A 44 -7.00 6.07 12.81
N SER A 45 -7.20 5.33 11.75
CA SER A 45 -7.28 5.91 10.40
C SER A 45 -8.31 5.20 9.55
N GLY A 46 -8.86 5.95 8.59
CA GLY A 46 -9.73 5.41 7.57
C GLY A 46 -9.57 6.18 6.27
N GLY A 47 -9.63 5.50 5.15
CA GLY A 47 -9.42 6.13 3.85
C GLY A 47 -9.58 5.18 2.68
N GLY A 48 -8.93 5.50 1.58
CA GLY A 48 -8.96 4.68 0.38
C GLY A 48 -7.76 4.93 -0.52
N GLY A 49 -7.64 4.11 -1.52
CA GLY A 49 -6.52 4.19 -2.44
C GLY A 49 -6.70 3.36 -3.70
N GLY A 50 -5.70 3.43 -4.54
CA GLY A 50 -5.56 2.58 -5.71
C GLY A 50 -4.38 1.62 -5.54
N GLY A 51 -4.50 0.46 -6.15
CA GLY A 51 -3.44 -0.52 -6.14
C GLY A 51 -3.30 -1.24 -7.48
N LEU A 52 -2.15 -1.83 -7.64
CA LEU A 52 -1.88 -2.76 -8.72
C LEU A 52 -1.15 -3.98 -8.17
N TRP A 53 -1.37 -5.11 -8.78
CA TRP A 53 -0.56 -6.28 -8.55
C TRP A 53 0.09 -6.76 -9.85
N ASN A 54 1.27 -7.33 -9.72
CA ASN A 54 1.94 -8.08 -10.75
C ASN A 54 2.25 -9.46 -10.19
N ALA A 55 2.21 -10.47 -11.03
CA ALA A 55 2.61 -11.81 -10.64
C ALA A 55 3.44 -12.47 -11.73
N ASP A 56 4.55 -13.07 -11.33
CA ASP A 56 5.27 -13.99 -12.19
C ASP A 56 4.55 -15.33 -12.15
N SER A 57 4.20 -15.85 -13.32
CA SER A 57 3.38 -17.03 -13.49
C SER A 57 3.93 -17.92 -14.59
N ASN A 58 3.82 -19.22 -14.42
CA ASN A 58 4.00 -20.20 -15.47
C ASN A 58 3.10 -21.41 -15.22
N VAL A 59 2.87 -22.21 -16.26
CA VAL A 59 2.13 -23.46 -16.15
C VAL A 59 3.10 -24.59 -15.89
N VAL A 60 2.77 -25.45 -14.94
CA VAL A 60 3.55 -26.63 -14.56
C VAL A 60 2.70 -27.88 -14.63
N ALA A 61 3.31 -29.02 -14.95
CA ALA A 61 2.64 -30.31 -14.91
C ALA A 61 2.32 -30.73 -13.48
N PHE A 62 1.12 -31.23 -13.24
CA PHE A 62 0.71 -31.78 -11.95
C PHE A 62 0.77 -33.31 -11.98
N PRO A 63 1.33 -33.99 -10.97
CA PRO A 63 1.96 -33.45 -9.75
C PRO A 63 3.46 -33.17 -9.85
N SER A 64 4.10 -33.39 -11.00
CA SER A 64 5.57 -33.38 -11.14
C SER A 64 6.21 -32.01 -10.99
N GLY A 65 5.46 -30.92 -11.18
CA GLY A 65 6.00 -29.55 -11.13
C GLY A 65 6.87 -29.15 -12.33
N LEU A 66 6.96 -30.00 -13.37
CA LEU A 66 7.74 -29.71 -14.57
C LEU A 66 7.13 -28.50 -15.32
N GLY A 67 7.95 -27.51 -15.65
CA GLY A 67 7.50 -26.33 -16.41
C GLY A 67 7.02 -26.70 -17.81
N LEU A 68 5.79 -26.32 -18.14
CA LEU A 68 5.15 -26.54 -19.43
C LEU A 68 5.20 -25.29 -20.31
N THR A 69 5.27 -24.13 -19.70
CA THR A 69 5.32 -22.83 -20.39
C THR A 69 6.48 -21.98 -19.91
N ARG A 70 6.81 -20.93 -20.67
CA ARG A 70 7.72 -19.88 -20.22
C ARG A 70 7.06 -19.03 -19.14
N ASP A 71 7.88 -18.36 -18.33
CA ASP A 71 7.42 -17.38 -17.37
C ASP A 71 6.71 -16.23 -18.10
N GLN A 72 5.54 -15.87 -17.61
CA GLN A 72 4.75 -14.74 -18.03
C GLN A 72 4.50 -13.81 -16.86
N ARG A 73 4.28 -12.54 -17.13
CA ARG A 73 3.90 -11.57 -16.13
C ARG A 73 2.44 -11.19 -16.28
N LEU A 74 1.68 -11.48 -15.24
CA LEU A 74 0.28 -11.14 -15.12
C LEU A 74 0.14 -9.87 -14.28
N GLY A 75 -0.98 -9.17 -14.39
CA GLY A 75 -1.19 -7.96 -13.62
C GLY A 75 -2.65 -7.55 -13.54
N GLY A 76 -2.92 -6.71 -12.55
CA GLY A 76 -4.24 -6.17 -12.31
C GLY A 76 -4.16 -4.84 -11.58
N SER A 77 -5.29 -4.11 -11.57
CA SER A 77 -5.42 -2.84 -10.87
C SER A 77 -6.83 -2.67 -10.31
N GLY A 78 -6.97 -1.78 -9.33
CA GLY A 78 -8.28 -1.51 -8.73
C GLY A 78 -8.18 -0.54 -7.57
N TRP A 79 -9.33 -0.33 -6.92
CA TRP A 79 -9.49 0.54 -5.78
C TRP A 79 -9.79 -0.26 -4.52
N PHE A 80 -9.43 0.30 -3.37
CA PHE A 80 -9.70 -0.29 -2.06
C PHE A 80 -9.99 0.79 -1.02
N GLY A 81 -10.76 0.42 0.02
CA GLY A 81 -10.85 1.14 1.27
C GLY A 81 -9.81 0.62 2.26
N THR A 82 -9.37 1.46 3.19
CA THR A 82 -8.43 1.05 4.24
C THR A 82 -8.86 1.57 5.60
N VAL A 83 -8.64 0.75 6.62
CA VAL A 83 -8.76 1.14 8.02
C VAL A 83 -7.52 0.69 8.77
N GLY A 84 -7.11 1.44 9.77
CA GLY A 84 -5.92 1.10 10.53
C GLY A 84 -5.89 1.74 11.90
N ALA A 85 -5.02 1.22 12.74
CA ALA A 85 -4.75 1.73 14.08
C ALA A 85 -3.28 1.51 14.44
N GLY A 86 -2.78 2.30 15.39
CA GLY A 86 -1.42 2.14 15.86
C GLY A 86 -1.12 2.99 17.06
N TRP A 87 0.10 2.83 17.54
CA TRP A 87 0.65 3.61 18.64
C TRP A 87 2.01 4.16 18.26
N ASP A 88 2.24 5.42 18.51
CA ASP A 88 3.52 6.08 18.28
C ASP A 88 4.16 6.54 19.58
N TRP A 89 5.47 6.60 19.58
CA TRP A 89 6.32 7.20 20.59
C TRP A 89 7.21 8.26 19.93
N GLN A 90 7.08 9.48 20.36
CA GLN A 90 8.02 10.54 19.98
C GLN A 90 9.29 10.39 20.84
N LEU A 91 10.39 9.99 20.20
CA LEU A 91 11.66 9.68 20.87
C LEU A 91 12.41 10.96 21.28
N ASN A 92 12.30 11.99 20.44
CA ASN A 92 12.89 13.31 20.67
C ASN A 92 12.18 14.37 19.81
N SER A 93 12.76 15.55 19.66
CA SER A 93 12.16 16.63 18.85
C SER A 93 11.96 16.31 17.37
N SER A 94 12.60 15.27 16.84
CA SER A 94 12.64 14.99 15.39
C SER A 94 12.23 13.57 15.01
N TRP A 95 12.30 12.59 15.92
CA TRP A 95 12.07 11.20 15.61
C TRP A 95 10.84 10.63 16.30
N VAL A 96 10.06 9.88 15.52
CA VAL A 96 8.88 9.16 15.97
C VAL A 96 9.03 7.70 15.58
N PHE A 97 8.86 6.79 16.54
CA PHE A 97 8.76 5.35 16.29
C PHE A 97 7.32 4.91 16.54
N GLY A 98 6.82 3.97 15.76
CA GLY A 98 5.47 3.46 15.93
C GLY A 98 5.30 2.02 15.54
N ILE A 99 4.23 1.43 16.06
CA ILE A 99 3.69 0.13 15.66
C ILE A 99 2.30 0.33 15.11
N PHE A 100 1.90 -0.47 14.13
CA PHE A 100 0.59 -0.34 13.52
C PHE A 100 0.08 -1.65 12.94
N GLY A 101 -1.24 -1.68 12.73
CA GLY A 101 -1.92 -2.67 11.94
C GLY A 101 -2.99 -2.00 11.09
N ASP A 102 -3.19 -2.51 9.89
CA ASP A 102 -4.23 -2.04 8.97
C ASP A 102 -4.83 -3.18 8.14
N GLY A 103 -6.05 -2.93 7.65
CA GLY A 103 -6.73 -3.76 6.68
C GLY A 103 -7.09 -2.94 5.44
N GLN A 104 -6.98 -3.57 4.28
CA GLN A 104 -7.39 -3.02 3.00
C GLN A 104 -8.47 -3.94 2.41
N PHE A 105 -9.60 -3.36 2.00
CA PHE A 105 -10.78 -4.07 1.54
C PHE A 105 -11.20 -3.52 0.19
N GLY A 106 -11.26 -4.37 -0.82
CA GLY A 106 -11.62 -3.91 -2.15
C GLY A 106 -11.40 -4.99 -3.20
N GLU A 107 -11.40 -4.59 -4.47
CA GLU A 107 -11.18 -5.51 -5.55
C GLU A 107 -10.11 -4.96 -6.50
N ILE A 108 -8.89 -5.48 -6.35
CA ILE A 108 -7.82 -5.26 -7.32
C ILE A 108 -7.84 -6.45 -8.29
N ARG A 109 -8.40 -6.23 -9.48
CA ARG A 109 -8.69 -7.27 -10.46
C ARG A 109 -7.66 -7.31 -11.56
N GLY A 110 -7.34 -8.51 -12.03
CA GLY A 110 -6.45 -8.71 -13.18
C GLY A 110 -6.69 -10.02 -13.89
N SER A 111 -5.90 -10.32 -14.90
CA SER A 111 -6.01 -11.55 -15.66
C SER A 111 -5.17 -12.65 -15.04
N LEU A 112 -5.72 -13.87 -15.01
CA LEU A 112 -5.01 -15.13 -14.82
C LEU A 112 -5.10 -15.90 -16.12
N SER A 113 -3.96 -16.27 -16.73
CA SER A 113 -3.91 -16.94 -18.02
C SER A 113 -3.15 -18.25 -17.93
N ASP A 114 -3.75 -19.29 -18.47
CA ASP A 114 -3.07 -20.55 -18.78
C ASP A 114 -2.92 -20.70 -20.30
N PRO A 115 -1.76 -20.36 -20.87
CA PRO A 115 -1.52 -20.47 -22.30
C PRO A 115 -1.35 -21.92 -22.77
N PHE A 116 -1.10 -22.88 -21.89
CA PHE A 116 -1.00 -24.30 -22.25
C PHE A 116 -2.36 -24.88 -22.62
N ASN A 117 -3.38 -24.56 -21.83
CA ASN A 117 -4.77 -24.98 -22.08
C ASN A 117 -5.58 -23.94 -22.89
N VAL A 118 -4.98 -22.80 -23.25
CA VAL A 118 -5.62 -21.71 -24.01
C VAL A 118 -6.88 -21.17 -23.28
N ILE A 119 -6.77 -21.00 -21.97
CA ILE A 119 -7.83 -20.49 -21.10
C ILE A 119 -7.38 -19.29 -20.28
N GLU A 120 -8.31 -18.43 -19.93
CA GLU A 120 -8.06 -17.26 -19.08
C GLU A 120 -9.23 -16.98 -18.13
N GLY A 121 -8.95 -16.26 -17.08
CA GLY A 121 -9.93 -15.81 -16.10
C GLY A 121 -9.49 -14.52 -15.42
N ARG A 122 -10.28 -14.09 -14.44
CA ARG A 122 -9.99 -12.88 -13.68
C ARG A 122 -9.66 -13.22 -12.23
N GLU A 123 -8.40 -12.99 -11.86
CA GLU A 123 -7.94 -13.10 -10.48
C GLU A 123 -8.23 -11.80 -9.72
N LYS A 124 -8.63 -11.93 -8.45
CA LYS A 124 -8.97 -10.78 -7.60
C LYS A 124 -8.26 -10.88 -6.26
N LEU A 125 -7.51 -9.84 -5.92
CA LEU A 125 -7.15 -9.57 -4.54
C LEU A 125 -8.35 -8.88 -3.87
N ARG A 126 -8.93 -9.52 -2.86
CA ARG A 126 -10.12 -9.07 -2.13
C ARG A 126 -9.76 -8.23 -0.92
N ASP A 127 -8.95 -8.84 -0.08
CA ASP A 127 -8.58 -8.28 1.21
C ASP A 127 -7.09 -8.45 1.43
N SER A 128 -6.48 -7.49 2.09
CA SER A 128 -5.13 -7.63 2.62
C SER A 128 -5.04 -6.95 3.97
N TRP A 129 -4.13 -7.44 4.78
CA TRP A 129 -3.82 -6.84 6.07
C TRP A 129 -2.32 -6.69 6.22
N ALA A 130 -1.91 -5.79 7.08
CA ALA A 130 -0.51 -5.58 7.41
C ALA A 130 -0.35 -5.25 8.89
N ALA A 131 0.75 -5.72 9.47
CA ALA A 131 1.20 -5.33 10.79
C ALA A 131 2.70 -5.06 10.74
N GLY A 132 3.13 -3.96 11.34
CA GLY A 132 4.53 -3.56 11.23
C GLY A 132 4.93 -2.42 12.13
N VAL A 133 6.14 -1.94 11.85
CA VAL A 133 6.75 -0.80 12.52
C VAL A 133 6.91 0.36 11.56
N ARG A 134 6.93 1.57 12.09
CA ARG A 134 7.25 2.78 11.33
C ARG A 134 8.28 3.61 12.06
N LEU A 135 9.17 4.23 11.29
CA LEU A 135 10.14 5.21 11.78
C LEU A 135 9.92 6.51 11.02
N GLY A 136 9.56 7.55 11.73
CA GLY A 136 9.25 8.86 11.20
C GLY A 136 10.26 9.93 11.60
N TYR A 137 10.42 10.89 10.72
CA TYR A 137 11.19 12.09 10.95
C TYR A 137 10.28 13.33 10.79
N LEU A 138 10.26 14.19 11.80
CA LEU A 138 9.47 15.42 11.80
C LEU A 138 10.17 16.47 10.94
N VAL A 139 9.77 16.58 9.69
CA VAL A 139 10.28 17.59 8.75
C VAL A 139 9.75 18.99 9.07
N ALA A 140 8.64 19.06 9.80
CA ALA A 140 8.07 20.24 10.41
C ALA A 140 7.27 19.81 11.67
N PRO A 141 6.95 20.71 12.61
CA PRO A 141 6.25 20.34 13.84
C PRO A 141 4.98 19.53 13.65
N ASN A 142 4.27 19.75 12.54
CA ASN A 142 2.99 19.11 12.21
C ASN A 142 3.07 18.18 11.00
N VAL A 143 4.29 17.81 10.56
CA VAL A 143 4.51 16.95 9.38
C VAL A 143 5.51 15.87 9.73
N ASN A 144 5.07 14.64 9.70
CA ASN A 144 5.87 13.43 9.90
C ASN A 144 6.07 12.71 8.57
N SER A 145 7.30 12.64 8.09
CA SER A 145 7.68 11.77 6.96
C SER A 145 8.22 10.47 7.52
N TYR A 146 7.75 9.33 7.05
CA TYR A 146 8.10 8.04 7.63
C TYR A 146 8.37 6.96 6.58
N VAL A 147 9.11 5.97 7.00
CA VAL A 147 9.24 4.67 6.35
C VAL A 147 8.62 3.60 7.24
N ASN A 148 8.10 2.54 6.64
CA ASN A 148 7.52 1.43 7.36
C ASN A 148 7.90 0.08 6.73
N ALA A 149 7.86 -0.95 7.53
CA ALA A 149 8.07 -2.32 7.10
C ALA A 149 7.37 -3.29 8.08
N GLY A 150 7.06 -4.47 7.59
CA GLY A 150 6.42 -5.49 8.42
C GLY A 150 5.95 -6.70 7.63
N TYR A 151 4.99 -7.39 8.22
CA TYR A 151 4.38 -8.59 7.70
C TYR A 151 2.99 -8.27 7.12
N SER A 152 2.62 -8.95 6.04
CA SER A 152 1.35 -8.73 5.34
C SER A 152 0.75 -10.07 4.91
N GLY A 153 -0.57 -10.17 5.00
CA GLY A 153 -1.34 -11.25 4.42
C GLY A 153 -2.29 -10.76 3.35
N SER A 154 -2.61 -11.61 2.39
CA SER A 154 -3.48 -11.31 1.25
C SER A 154 -4.44 -12.45 0.95
N GLU A 155 -5.72 -12.11 0.70
CA GLU A 155 -6.78 -13.05 0.35
C GLU A 155 -7.16 -12.88 -1.11
N TRP A 156 -7.06 -13.97 -1.86
CA TRP A 156 -7.37 -14.03 -3.27
C TRP A 156 -8.61 -14.86 -3.53
N SER A 157 -9.47 -14.41 -4.42
CA SER A 157 -10.67 -15.17 -4.80
C SER A 157 -10.31 -16.30 -5.76
N GLY A 158 -11.10 -17.36 -5.74
CA GLY A 158 -11.03 -18.34 -6.82
C GLY A 158 -11.44 -17.75 -8.16
N THR A 159 -10.88 -18.28 -9.22
CA THR A 159 -11.05 -17.78 -10.59
C THR A 159 -11.72 -18.85 -11.47
N THR A 160 -12.70 -18.42 -12.25
CA THR A 160 -13.29 -19.24 -13.31
C THR A 160 -12.57 -18.96 -14.62
N LEU A 161 -12.05 -20.01 -15.27
CA LEU A 161 -11.29 -19.96 -16.50
C LEU A 161 -12.18 -20.34 -17.67
N THR A 162 -12.16 -19.52 -18.72
CA THR A 162 -12.90 -19.73 -19.98
C THR A 162 -11.94 -19.82 -21.14
N SER A 163 -12.34 -20.46 -22.24
CA SER A 163 -11.52 -20.49 -23.43
C SER A 163 -11.29 -19.08 -23.99
N LEU A 164 -10.09 -18.80 -24.49
CA LEU A 164 -9.75 -17.55 -25.18
C LEU A 164 -10.62 -17.31 -26.43
N THR A 165 -11.21 -18.36 -26.99
CA THR A 165 -12.13 -18.26 -28.14
C THR A 165 -13.58 -17.96 -27.72
N GLY A 166 -13.83 -17.81 -26.42
CA GLY A 166 -15.17 -17.67 -25.84
C GLY A 166 -15.83 -19.04 -25.57
N GLY A 167 -16.96 -19.02 -24.90
CA GLY A 167 -17.73 -20.22 -24.58
C GLY A 167 -17.98 -20.41 -23.08
N PRO A 168 -18.44 -21.59 -22.67
CA PRO A 168 -18.69 -21.89 -21.25
C PRO A 168 -17.38 -21.97 -20.47
N SER A 169 -17.52 -21.91 -19.14
CA SER A 169 -16.40 -22.11 -18.21
C SER A 169 -15.81 -23.52 -18.37
N VAL A 170 -14.48 -23.58 -18.45
CA VAL A 170 -13.73 -24.84 -18.69
C VAL A 170 -13.15 -25.37 -17.40
N ALA A 171 -12.53 -24.49 -16.61
CA ALA A 171 -11.87 -24.85 -15.36
C ALA A 171 -12.05 -23.77 -14.28
N THR A 172 -11.72 -24.12 -13.05
CA THR A 172 -11.70 -23.20 -11.93
C THR A 172 -10.43 -23.38 -11.10
N THR A 173 -9.94 -22.29 -10.51
CA THR A 173 -8.95 -22.32 -9.43
C THR A 173 -9.64 -22.01 -8.10
N GLY A 174 -9.13 -22.60 -7.00
CA GLY A 174 -9.63 -22.27 -5.65
C GLY A 174 -9.18 -20.90 -5.17
N SER A 175 -9.89 -20.34 -4.19
CA SER A 175 -9.42 -19.20 -3.42
C SER A 175 -8.19 -19.59 -2.58
N PHE A 176 -7.31 -18.64 -2.34
CA PHE A 176 -6.09 -18.88 -1.59
C PHE A 176 -5.65 -17.67 -0.79
N HIS A 177 -4.87 -17.94 0.24
CA HIS A 177 -4.22 -16.96 1.10
C HIS A 177 -2.72 -16.95 0.85
N ARG A 178 -2.09 -15.78 0.90
CA ARG A 178 -0.63 -15.62 0.84
C ARG A 178 -0.15 -14.63 1.87
N ASP A 179 0.89 -15.09 2.56
CA ASP A 179 1.65 -14.28 3.49
C ASP A 179 2.92 -13.76 2.84
N GLY A 180 3.44 -12.67 3.39
CA GLY A 180 4.62 -12.03 2.88
C GLY A 180 5.08 -10.87 3.75
N TRP A 181 5.94 -10.06 3.21
CA TRP A 181 6.48 -8.88 3.87
C TRP A 181 6.25 -7.64 3.01
N PHE A 182 6.27 -6.49 3.62
CA PHE A 182 6.13 -5.23 2.91
C PHE A 182 7.17 -4.21 3.36
N VAL A 183 7.44 -3.27 2.47
CA VAL A 183 8.11 -2.00 2.76
C VAL A 183 7.26 -0.88 2.18
N GLY A 184 7.31 0.27 2.83
CA GLY A 184 6.57 1.43 2.39
C GLY A 184 7.11 2.70 3.01
N GLY A 185 6.38 3.78 2.75
CA GLY A 185 6.67 5.07 3.32
C GLY A 185 5.62 6.07 2.93
N GLY A 186 5.60 7.17 3.65
CA GLY A 186 4.60 8.19 3.44
C GLY A 186 4.86 9.43 4.27
N PHE A 187 3.85 10.24 4.30
CA PHE A 187 3.83 11.42 5.16
C PHE A 187 2.45 11.57 5.81
N GLU A 188 2.47 12.11 6.99
CA GLU A 188 1.29 12.42 7.78
C GLU A 188 1.40 13.87 8.23
N ASN A 189 0.40 14.66 7.92
CA ASN A 189 0.35 16.09 8.24
C ASN A 189 -0.98 16.47 8.88
N SER A 190 -0.92 17.41 9.82
CA SER A 190 -2.11 17.98 10.44
C SER A 190 -2.99 18.65 9.39
N LEU A 191 -4.31 18.57 9.54
CA LEU A 191 -5.26 19.28 8.67
C LEU A 191 -5.09 20.81 8.76
N ASN A 192 -4.51 21.33 9.87
CA ASN A 192 -4.17 22.74 9.97
C ASN A 192 -3.17 23.21 8.91
N TYR A 193 -2.37 22.31 8.35
CA TYR A 193 -1.49 22.60 7.22
C TYR A 193 -2.27 23.08 5.98
N PHE A 194 -3.50 22.62 5.82
CA PHE A 194 -4.41 23.04 4.76
C PHE A 194 -5.36 24.17 5.19
N GLY A 195 -5.12 24.79 6.33
CA GLY A 195 -6.00 25.85 6.86
C GLY A 195 -7.29 25.34 7.53
N ILE A 196 -7.39 24.02 7.77
CA ILE A 196 -8.55 23.40 8.42
C ILE A 196 -8.27 23.29 9.91
N ALA A 197 -8.95 24.09 10.73
CA ALA A 197 -8.81 24.07 12.18
C ALA A 197 -9.49 22.83 12.78
N ALA A 198 -8.78 21.70 12.79
CA ALA A 198 -9.27 20.41 13.29
C ALA A 198 -8.19 19.78 14.20
N PRO A 199 -8.12 20.14 15.49
CA PRO A 199 -7.15 19.56 16.42
C PRO A 199 -7.27 18.04 16.52
N GLY A 200 -6.15 17.32 16.46
CA GLY A 200 -6.10 15.86 16.51
C GLY A 200 -6.37 15.16 15.18
N TRP A 201 -6.76 15.89 14.15
CA TRP A 201 -6.99 15.33 12.82
C TRP A 201 -5.81 15.57 11.88
N PHE A 202 -5.42 14.49 11.21
CA PHE A 202 -4.31 14.45 10.25
C PHE A 202 -4.75 13.80 8.94
N MET A 203 -3.99 14.06 7.90
CA MET A 203 -4.06 13.34 6.64
C MET A 203 -2.76 12.56 6.46
N LYS A 204 -2.90 11.30 6.14
CA LYS A 204 -1.80 10.37 5.85
C LYS A 204 -1.86 9.94 4.40
N THR A 205 -0.75 10.06 3.66
CA THR A 205 -0.59 9.45 2.34
C THR A 205 0.58 8.48 2.39
N GLU A 206 0.34 7.25 1.96
CA GLU A 206 1.28 6.15 2.06
C GLU A 206 1.39 5.38 0.76
N TYR A 207 2.60 5.08 0.35
CA TYR A 207 2.92 4.07 -0.66
C TYR A 207 3.43 2.81 0.01
N ARG A 208 2.97 1.65 -0.46
CA ARG A 208 3.38 0.34 0.04
C ARG A 208 3.69 -0.60 -1.11
N SER A 209 4.72 -1.42 -0.93
CA SER A 209 5.10 -2.51 -1.82
C SER A 209 5.16 -3.80 -0.99
N ALA A 210 4.28 -4.75 -1.27
CA ALA A 210 4.14 -6.02 -0.57
C ALA A 210 4.52 -7.18 -1.48
N PHE A 211 5.33 -8.11 -0.96
CA PHE A 211 5.90 -9.25 -1.67
C PHE A 211 5.43 -10.53 -1.00
N TYR A 212 4.80 -11.40 -1.77
CA TYR A 212 4.20 -12.64 -1.28
C TYR A 212 4.89 -13.86 -1.88
N ASP A 213 4.76 -14.98 -1.19
CA ASP A 213 5.35 -16.23 -1.61
C ASP A 213 4.61 -16.84 -2.79
N ARG A 214 5.36 -17.60 -3.61
CA ARG A 214 4.82 -18.34 -4.75
C ARG A 214 3.83 -19.41 -4.30
N ILE A 215 2.74 -19.57 -5.06
CA ILE A 215 1.79 -20.68 -4.93
C ILE A 215 1.66 -21.41 -6.26
N THR A 216 1.32 -22.68 -6.17
CA THR A 216 0.86 -23.50 -7.30
C THR A 216 -0.63 -23.72 -7.15
N LEU A 217 -1.40 -23.23 -8.10
CA LEU A 217 -2.86 -23.30 -8.14
C LEU A 217 -3.28 -24.46 -9.03
N PRO A 218 -3.79 -25.57 -8.46
CA PRO A 218 -4.34 -26.64 -9.30
C PRO A 218 -5.61 -26.14 -9.98
N GLU A 219 -5.77 -26.54 -11.23
CA GLU A 219 -6.96 -26.28 -12.02
C GLU A 219 -7.89 -27.47 -11.96
N THR A 220 -9.19 -27.22 -11.74
CA THR A 220 -10.22 -28.24 -11.71
C THR A 220 -11.18 -28.01 -12.88
N ILE A 221 -11.41 -29.03 -13.70
CA ILE A 221 -12.42 -28.96 -14.76
C ILE A 221 -13.80 -28.79 -14.14
N VAL A 222 -14.64 -27.91 -14.69
CA VAL A 222 -15.95 -27.51 -14.12
C VAL A 222 -16.88 -28.70 -13.83
N ALA A 223 -16.77 -29.80 -14.55
CA ALA A 223 -17.56 -31.00 -14.36
C ALA A 223 -16.68 -32.26 -14.28
N GLY A 224 -15.46 -32.15 -13.76
CA GLY A 224 -14.51 -33.26 -13.83
C GLY A 224 -13.39 -33.23 -12.81
N PRO A 225 -12.39 -34.07 -12.99
CA PRO A 225 -11.23 -34.16 -12.12
C PRO A 225 -10.30 -32.94 -12.26
N LEU A 226 -9.24 -32.94 -11.44
CA LEU A 226 -8.11 -32.02 -11.60
C LEU A 226 -7.52 -32.18 -13.01
N THR A 227 -7.07 -31.07 -13.58
CA THR A 227 -6.27 -31.10 -14.82
C THR A 227 -4.90 -31.71 -14.55
N SER A 228 -4.19 -32.07 -15.61
CA SER A 228 -2.77 -32.47 -15.51
C SER A 228 -1.81 -31.27 -15.40
N SER A 229 -2.34 -30.05 -15.30
CA SER A 229 -1.60 -28.80 -15.19
C SER A 229 -2.02 -27.99 -13.98
N SER A 230 -1.15 -27.09 -13.57
CA SER A 230 -1.36 -26.10 -12.49
C SER A 230 -0.70 -24.80 -12.88
N VAL A 231 -1.28 -23.67 -12.47
CA VAL A 231 -0.70 -22.35 -12.69
C VAL A 231 0.09 -21.95 -11.45
N THR A 232 1.35 -21.53 -11.62
CA THR A 232 2.10 -20.91 -10.54
C THR A 232 1.79 -19.43 -10.49
N PHE A 233 1.81 -18.85 -9.28
CA PHE A 233 1.47 -17.46 -9.07
C PHE A 233 2.33 -16.88 -7.93
N LYS A 234 3.15 -15.86 -8.24
CA LYS A 234 3.98 -15.16 -7.26
C LYS A 234 3.63 -13.68 -7.27
N PRO A 235 2.71 -13.23 -6.40
CA PRO A 235 2.22 -11.87 -6.45
C PRO A 235 3.16 -10.86 -5.78
N TRP A 236 3.17 -9.67 -6.35
CA TRP A 236 3.76 -8.44 -5.82
C TRP A 236 2.71 -7.33 -5.95
N VAL A 237 2.32 -6.74 -4.82
CA VAL A 237 1.24 -5.76 -4.75
C VAL A 237 1.83 -4.39 -4.39
N GLN A 238 1.44 -3.37 -5.14
CA GLN A 238 1.80 -1.99 -4.89
C GLN A 238 0.54 -1.17 -4.66
N THR A 239 0.52 -0.38 -3.61
CA THR A 239 -0.64 0.44 -3.26
C THR A 239 -0.22 1.86 -2.94
N ILE A 240 -1.09 2.82 -3.27
CA ILE A 240 -1.04 4.18 -2.78
C ILE A 240 -2.39 4.51 -2.15
N SER A 241 -2.37 5.01 -0.93
CA SER A 241 -3.60 5.35 -0.19
C SER A 241 -3.49 6.69 0.49
N THR A 242 -4.65 7.34 0.65
CA THR A 242 -4.80 8.52 1.48
C THR A 242 -5.88 8.26 2.52
N SER A 243 -5.58 8.57 3.77
CA SER A 243 -6.44 8.32 4.93
C SER A 243 -6.52 9.55 5.82
N ILE A 244 -7.66 9.75 6.43
CA ILE A 244 -7.81 10.65 7.56
C ILE A 244 -7.42 9.88 8.82
N VAL A 245 -6.65 10.52 9.68
CA VAL A 245 -6.13 9.96 10.94
C VAL A 245 -6.64 10.80 12.09
N TYR A 246 -7.15 10.16 13.11
CA TYR A 246 -7.43 10.81 14.39
C TYR A 246 -6.47 10.30 15.45
N ARG A 247 -5.78 11.24 16.12
CA ARG A 247 -4.80 10.97 17.17
C ARG A 247 -5.36 11.29 18.54
N PHE A 248 -5.37 10.28 19.40
CA PHE A 248 -5.78 10.43 20.79
C PHE A 248 -4.56 10.88 21.62
N ASN A 249 -4.56 12.10 22.06
CA ASN A 249 -3.48 12.62 22.88
C ASN A 249 -3.78 12.31 24.37
N TRP A 250 -3.31 11.17 24.84
CA TRP A 250 -3.55 10.69 26.20
C TRP A 250 -2.69 11.42 27.24
N SER A 251 -1.68 12.13 26.85
CA SER A 251 -0.81 12.91 27.73
C SER A 251 -1.40 14.29 28.10
N GLY A 252 -2.69 14.40 28.18
CA GLY A 252 -3.59 15.31 28.87
C GLY A 252 -3.12 16.68 29.34
N ALA A 253 -2.11 17.30 28.80
CA ALA A 253 -1.86 18.71 28.96
C ALA A 253 -2.51 19.44 27.77
N PRO A 254 -3.63 20.17 27.96
CA PRO A 254 -4.08 21.09 26.95
C PRO A 254 -2.96 22.11 26.77
N VAL A 255 -2.39 22.14 25.55
CA VAL A 255 -1.53 23.26 25.17
C VAL A 255 -2.44 24.48 25.21
N ARG A 256 -2.33 25.27 26.26
CA ARG A 256 -3.03 26.55 26.37
C ARG A 256 -2.39 27.46 25.32
N TYR A 257 -3.20 27.87 24.36
CA TYR A 257 -2.88 28.92 23.39
C TYR A 257 -2.82 30.28 24.13
#